data_ff5330343a8e5cb232f639a459557602
#
_entry.id   ff5330343a8e5cb232f639a459557602
#
_cell.length_a   1.000
_cell.length_b   1.000
_cell.length_c   1.000
_cell.angle_alpha   90.00
_cell.angle_beta   90.00
_cell.angle_gamma   90.00
#
_symmetry.space_group_name_H-M   'P 1'
#
loop_
_entity.id
_entity.type
_entity.pdbx_description
1 polymer ?
#
loop_
_entity_poly.entity_id
_entity_poly.type
_entity_poly.pdbx_seq_one_letter_code
_entity_poly.pdbx_strand_id
1 'polypeptide(L)'
;TIEAINDLKSYIELYGLRWSVVESLPVCEAIKYGGTEREQLIENYKVSLTNLGKCGIKTVCYNFMPVIDWIRTDLQYLCPDGTSSLYYDRIRFAYFDMKILEREGAEKDYTEEELHKVSELDQVITEKEKDDLIDTIIVKTQGFVNGNIKEGDKEPVILFKRLLTLYKDINRDILRENMCHFLSAIMPVCEEYGVNMCVHPDDPPFQVLGLPRIVTNEEDIAWFLNAVDNPHNGLTFCAGSLSAGEHNDTRELAKKFAKRTHFIHLRSTAAMPGGNFIESSHLAGRGHIIDLIRIFEKENPGLPMRIDHGRMMLGDEDKGYNPGYSFYGRMLALAQVEGMMTVVDDEIKRQMKL
;
A
#
# COMPACT_ATOMS: atom_id res chain seq x y z
N THR A 1 -23.07 -6.03 -5.10
CA THR A 1 -24.41 -5.50 -5.41
C THR A 1 -24.73 -4.29 -4.53
N ILE A 2 -25.67 -3.43 -4.98
CA ILE A 2 -26.17 -2.27 -4.19
C ILE A 2 -26.72 -2.73 -2.84
N GLU A 3 -27.43 -3.84 -2.81
CA GLU A 3 -28.00 -4.42 -1.60
C GLU A 3 -26.90 -4.74 -0.56
N ALA A 4 -25.89 -5.52 -0.95
CA ALA A 4 -24.78 -5.87 -0.06
C ALA A 4 -23.98 -4.64 0.44
N ILE A 5 -23.83 -3.61 -0.40
CA ILE A 5 -23.17 -2.35 -0.01
C ILE A 5 -24.02 -1.61 1.04
N ASN A 6 -25.33 -1.53 0.83
CA ASN A 6 -26.23 -0.85 1.75
C ASN A 6 -26.36 -1.62 3.08
N ASP A 7 -26.36 -2.95 3.06
CA ASP A 7 -26.37 -3.77 4.28
C ASP A 7 -25.13 -3.50 5.14
N LEU A 8 -23.92 -3.53 4.54
CA LEU A 8 -22.69 -3.22 5.24
C LEU A 8 -22.65 -1.76 5.73
N LYS A 9 -23.10 -0.82 4.90
CA LYS A 9 -23.17 0.60 5.27
C LYS A 9 -24.10 0.80 6.46
N SER A 10 -25.30 0.22 6.43
CA SER A 10 -26.26 0.29 7.53
C SER A 10 -25.69 -0.31 8.82
N TYR A 11 -24.99 -1.44 8.71
CA TYR A 11 -24.30 -2.03 9.86
C TYR A 11 -23.25 -1.09 10.47
N ILE A 12 -22.44 -0.43 9.64
CA ILE A 12 -21.43 0.56 10.11
C ILE A 12 -22.11 1.74 10.77
N GLU A 13 -23.20 2.24 10.21
CA GLU A 13 -23.97 3.38 10.70
C GLU A 13 -24.67 3.11 12.05
N LEU A 14 -25.00 1.85 12.37
CA LEU A 14 -25.51 1.47 13.70
C LEU A 14 -24.55 1.81 14.84
N TYR A 15 -23.26 1.91 14.56
CA TYR A 15 -22.24 2.28 15.54
C TYR A 15 -21.90 3.79 15.52
N GLY A 16 -22.71 4.61 14.86
CA GLY A 16 -22.47 6.06 14.75
C GLY A 16 -21.32 6.43 13.82
N LEU A 17 -20.84 5.48 12.99
CA LEU A 17 -19.77 5.69 12.04
C LEU A 17 -20.32 5.97 10.63
N ARG A 18 -19.52 6.57 9.78
CA ARG A 18 -19.85 6.81 8.37
C ARG A 18 -18.83 6.11 7.48
N TRP A 19 -19.31 5.31 6.56
CA TRP A 19 -18.46 4.68 5.55
C TRP A 19 -18.27 5.63 4.36
N SER A 20 -17.09 6.21 4.21
CA SER A 20 -16.77 7.20 3.17
C SER A 20 -15.78 6.69 2.12
N VAL A 21 -14.97 5.70 2.44
CA VAL A 21 -13.89 5.18 1.59
C VAL A 21 -13.99 3.66 1.49
N VAL A 22 -13.84 3.12 0.29
CA VAL A 22 -13.54 1.70 0.05
C VAL A 22 -12.05 1.54 -0.15
N GLU A 23 -11.45 0.71 0.66
CA GLU A 23 -10.07 0.29 0.49
C GLU A 23 -9.95 -1.22 0.69
N SER A 24 -9.64 -1.94 -0.38
CA SER A 24 -9.52 -1.50 -1.76
C SER A 24 -10.57 -2.19 -2.62
N LEU A 25 -10.87 -1.59 -3.79
CA LEU A 25 -11.53 -2.30 -4.86
C LEU A 25 -10.43 -2.92 -5.74
N PRO A 26 -10.27 -4.26 -5.75
CA PRO A 26 -9.14 -4.90 -6.42
C PRO A 26 -9.15 -4.70 -7.93
N VAL A 27 -8.00 -4.37 -8.51
CA VAL A 27 -7.76 -4.41 -9.95
C VAL A 27 -7.18 -5.77 -10.32
N CYS A 28 -7.90 -6.56 -11.10
CA CYS A 28 -7.48 -7.90 -11.50
C CYS A 28 -6.15 -7.86 -12.29
N GLU A 29 -5.31 -8.89 -12.11
CA GLU A 29 -4.02 -8.98 -12.78
C GLU A 29 -4.15 -8.87 -14.31
N ALA A 30 -5.18 -9.47 -14.92
CA ALA A 30 -5.39 -9.37 -16.37
C ALA A 30 -5.61 -7.93 -16.87
N ILE A 31 -6.08 -7.01 -16.04
CA ILE A 31 -6.12 -5.58 -16.37
C ILE A 31 -4.70 -5.01 -16.38
N LYS A 32 -3.88 -5.37 -15.38
CA LYS A 32 -2.54 -4.84 -15.20
C LYS A 32 -1.58 -5.31 -16.30
N TYR A 33 -1.58 -6.60 -16.64
CA TYR A 33 -0.71 -7.12 -17.72
C TYR A 33 -1.34 -7.09 -19.13
N GLY A 34 -2.59 -6.62 -19.27
CA GLY A 34 -3.25 -6.52 -20.58
C GLY A 34 -3.75 -7.85 -21.14
N GLY A 35 -4.26 -8.75 -20.29
CA GLY A 35 -4.76 -10.06 -20.68
C GLY A 35 -6.02 -10.01 -21.55
N THR A 36 -6.40 -11.16 -22.11
CA THR A 36 -7.55 -11.27 -23.05
C THR A 36 -8.88 -10.92 -22.41
N GLU A 37 -9.03 -11.13 -21.08
CA GLU A 37 -10.25 -10.81 -20.34
C GLU A 37 -10.31 -9.34 -19.88
N ARG A 38 -9.30 -8.53 -20.18
CA ARG A 38 -9.15 -7.16 -19.67
C ARG A 38 -10.41 -6.33 -19.84
N GLU A 39 -10.99 -6.31 -21.02
CA GLU A 39 -12.16 -5.46 -21.31
C GLU A 39 -13.38 -5.87 -20.47
N GLN A 40 -13.64 -7.18 -20.36
CA GLN A 40 -14.74 -7.67 -19.53
C GLN A 40 -14.55 -7.35 -18.05
N LEU A 41 -13.30 -7.43 -17.56
CA LEU A 41 -12.97 -7.11 -16.17
C LEU A 41 -13.10 -5.61 -15.89
N ILE A 42 -12.76 -4.76 -16.85
CA ILE A 42 -13.00 -3.32 -16.77
C ILE A 42 -14.49 -3.02 -16.72
N GLU A 43 -15.33 -3.67 -17.54
CA GLU A 43 -16.79 -3.49 -17.46
C GLU A 43 -17.34 -3.92 -16.09
N ASN A 44 -16.86 -5.03 -15.53
CA ASN A 44 -17.23 -5.46 -14.18
C ASN A 44 -16.82 -4.43 -13.12
N TYR A 45 -15.65 -3.80 -13.30
CA TYR A 45 -15.16 -2.75 -12.42
C TYR A 45 -16.04 -1.50 -12.47
N LYS A 46 -16.48 -1.09 -13.67
CA LYS A 46 -17.44 0.01 -13.87
C LYS A 46 -18.76 -0.24 -13.15
N VAL A 47 -19.28 -1.48 -13.20
CA VAL A 47 -20.48 -1.86 -12.44
C VAL A 47 -20.28 -1.69 -10.94
N SER A 48 -19.12 -2.08 -10.42
CA SER A 48 -18.79 -1.92 -9.00
C SER A 48 -18.72 -0.44 -8.60
N LEU A 49 -18.07 0.41 -9.41
CA LEU A 49 -18.02 1.86 -9.19
C LEU A 49 -19.42 2.51 -9.24
N THR A 50 -20.25 2.13 -10.20
CA THR A 50 -21.64 2.57 -10.30
C THR A 50 -22.41 2.23 -9.03
N ASN A 51 -22.28 1.01 -8.52
CA ASN A 51 -22.96 0.56 -7.31
C ASN A 51 -22.49 1.33 -6.07
N LEU A 52 -21.19 1.54 -5.92
CA LEU A 52 -20.60 2.34 -4.82
C LEU A 52 -21.11 3.78 -4.89
N GLY A 53 -21.05 4.40 -6.07
CA GLY A 53 -21.52 5.77 -6.29
C GLY A 53 -22.99 5.97 -5.97
N LYS A 54 -23.86 5.02 -6.39
CA LYS A 54 -25.30 5.02 -6.05
C LYS A 54 -25.56 4.86 -4.56
N CYS A 55 -24.72 4.13 -3.84
CA CYS A 55 -24.80 4.01 -2.38
C CYS A 55 -24.16 5.20 -1.62
N GLY A 56 -23.66 6.21 -2.32
CA GLY A 56 -23.09 7.42 -1.74
C GLY A 56 -21.65 7.28 -1.25
N ILE A 57 -20.93 6.22 -1.62
CA ILE A 57 -19.51 6.06 -1.35
C ILE A 57 -18.73 6.70 -2.49
N LYS A 58 -17.94 7.72 -2.16
CA LYS A 58 -17.34 8.63 -3.13
C LYS A 58 -15.83 8.53 -3.28
N THR A 59 -15.17 7.71 -2.50
CA THR A 59 -13.71 7.51 -2.57
C THR A 59 -13.38 6.04 -2.64
N VAL A 60 -12.60 5.65 -3.63
CA VAL A 60 -12.16 4.27 -3.88
C VAL A 60 -10.64 4.24 -4.01
N CYS A 61 -9.98 3.64 -3.02
CA CYS A 61 -8.58 3.31 -3.07
C CYS A 61 -8.37 2.03 -3.89
N TYR A 62 -7.33 2.00 -4.71
CA TYR A 62 -6.97 0.82 -5.49
C TYR A 62 -5.46 0.68 -5.63
N ASN A 63 -5.01 -0.55 -5.87
CA ASN A 63 -3.61 -0.88 -6.13
C ASN A 63 -3.42 -1.25 -7.61
N PHE A 64 -2.30 -0.80 -8.20
CA PHE A 64 -1.92 -1.20 -9.56
C PHE A 64 -0.56 -1.91 -9.59
N MET A 65 -0.14 -2.41 -8.44
CA MET A 65 1.09 -3.17 -8.27
C MET A 65 0.96 -4.56 -8.89
N PRO A 66 1.89 -4.99 -9.76
CA PRO A 66 1.90 -6.34 -10.31
C PRO A 66 2.12 -7.40 -9.24
N VAL A 67 1.31 -8.45 -9.25
CA VAL A 67 1.41 -9.66 -8.42
C VAL A 67 1.38 -9.41 -6.92
N ILE A 68 2.19 -8.49 -6.41
CA ILE A 68 2.45 -8.28 -4.99
C ILE A 68 2.20 -6.82 -4.60
N ASP A 69 1.31 -6.59 -3.64
CA ASP A 69 0.94 -5.24 -3.22
C ASP A 69 1.99 -4.64 -2.29
N TRP A 70 2.12 -5.18 -1.07
CA TRP A 70 3.11 -4.73 -0.10
C TRP A 70 4.03 -5.87 0.31
N ILE A 71 5.27 -5.57 0.68
CA ILE A 71 6.28 -6.57 1.00
C ILE A 71 6.92 -6.28 2.34
N ARG A 72 6.94 -7.28 3.20
CA ARG A 72 7.74 -7.36 4.42
C ARG A 72 8.37 -8.74 4.52
N THR A 73 9.48 -8.83 5.21
CA THR A 73 10.19 -10.10 5.45
C THR A 73 9.99 -10.62 6.86
N ASP A 74 9.51 -9.76 7.76
CA ASP A 74 9.12 -10.11 9.11
C ASP A 74 7.90 -9.26 9.52
N LEU A 75 6.86 -9.92 10.00
CA LEU A 75 5.61 -9.27 10.40
C LEU A 75 5.54 -9.01 11.91
N GLN A 76 6.51 -9.49 12.67
CA GLN A 76 6.55 -9.40 14.14
C GLN A 76 7.95 -9.06 14.65
N TYR A 77 8.71 -8.26 13.91
CA TYR A 77 10.04 -7.83 14.32
C TYR A 77 10.00 -7.13 15.69
N LEU A 78 10.72 -7.71 16.67
CA LEU A 78 10.74 -7.20 18.03
C LEU A 78 11.52 -5.88 18.10
N CYS A 79 10.85 -4.82 18.52
CA CYS A 79 11.45 -3.51 18.73
C CYS A 79 12.11 -3.41 20.12
N PRO A 80 13.10 -2.49 20.31
CA PRO A 80 13.77 -2.31 21.60
C PRO A 80 12.85 -1.91 22.75
N ASP A 81 11.67 -1.35 22.47
CA ASP A 81 10.66 -0.96 23.45
C ASP A 81 9.70 -2.12 23.82
N GLY A 82 9.93 -3.33 23.33
CA GLY A 82 9.12 -4.52 23.58
C GLY A 82 7.87 -4.63 22.70
N THR A 83 7.59 -3.65 21.83
CA THR A 83 6.55 -3.77 20.81
C THR A 83 7.04 -4.58 19.62
N SER A 84 6.16 -5.07 18.76
CA SER A 84 6.57 -5.63 17.47
C SER A 84 6.02 -4.84 16.29
N SER A 85 6.73 -4.90 15.17
CA SER A 85 6.45 -4.09 13.99
C SER A 85 6.73 -4.85 12.70
N LEU A 86 6.19 -4.34 11.60
CA LEU A 86 6.46 -4.87 10.28
C LEU A 86 7.83 -4.40 9.80
N TYR A 87 8.65 -5.34 9.31
CA TYR A 87 10.04 -5.12 8.95
C TYR A 87 10.36 -5.68 7.57
N TYR A 88 11.16 -4.93 6.81
CA TYR A 88 11.74 -5.37 5.55
C TYR A 88 13.25 -5.50 5.68
N ASP A 89 13.76 -6.70 5.45
CA ASP A 89 15.18 -7.01 5.38
C ASP A 89 15.58 -7.27 3.93
N ARG A 90 16.45 -6.42 3.41
CA ARG A 90 16.90 -6.45 2.01
C ARG A 90 17.63 -7.76 1.69
N ILE A 91 18.43 -8.28 2.61
CA ILE A 91 19.21 -9.50 2.36
C ILE A 91 18.32 -10.75 2.44
N ARG A 92 17.40 -10.82 3.40
CA ARG A 92 16.42 -11.91 3.48
C ARG A 92 15.49 -11.90 2.26
N PHE A 93 15.12 -10.74 1.77
CA PHE A 93 14.35 -10.61 0.54
C PHE A 93 15.14 -11.04 -0.70
N ALA A 94 16.42 -10.65 -0.80
CA ALA A 94 17.31 -11.09 -1.87
C ALA A 94 17.50 -12.63 -1.84
N TYR A 95 17.64 -13.20 -0.63
CA TYR A 95 17.68 -14.64 -0.44
C TYR A 95 16.40 -15.31 -0.96
N PHE A 96 15.25 -14.79 -0.60
CA PHE A 96 13.96 -15.30 -1.07
C PHE A 96 13.88 -15.27 -2.60
N ASP A 97 14.26 -14.19 -3.24
CA ASP A 97 14.23 -14.00 -4.68
C ASP A 97 15.20 -14.96 -5.42
N MET A 98 16.44 -15.07 -4.93
CA MET A 98 17.51 -15.82 -5.59
C MET A 98 17.51 -17.31 -5.26
N LYS A 99 17.21 -17.69 -4.02
CA LYS A 99 17.39 -19.07 -3.51
C LYS A 99 16.08 -19.83 -3.32
N ILE A 100 14.99 -19.16 -3.03
CA ILE A 100 13.66 -19.78 -2.87
C ILE A 100 12.88 -19.71 -4.18
N LEU A 101 12.75 -18.53 -4.75
CA LEU A 101 12.12 -18.35 -6.06
C LEU A 101 13.01 -18.77 -7.22
N GLU A 102 14.33 -18.74 -7.07
CA GLU A 102 15.29 -19.02 -8.13
C GLU A 102 14.94 -18.24 -9.41
N ARG A 103 14.57 -16.95 -9.26
CA ARG A 103 14.18 -16.12 -10.39
C ARG A 103 15.36 -15.94 -11.33
N GLU A 104 15.15 -16.22 -12.62
CA GLU A 104 16.18 -16.06 -13.64
C GLU A 104 16.69 -14.61 -13.70
N GLY A 105 17.99 -14.42 -13.55
CA GLY A 105 18.65 -13.12 -13.60
C GLY A 105 18.47 -12.25 -12.36
N ALA A 106 17.95 -12.81 -11.26
CA ALA A 106 17.74 -12.08 -10.00
C ALA A 106 19.00 -11.39 -9.49
N GLU A 107 20.17 -12.01 -9.69
CA GLU A 107 21.47 -11.50 -9.26
C GLU A 107 21.79 -10.10 -9.80
N LYS A 108 21.17 -9.69 -10.92
CA LYS A 108 21.38 -8.37 -11.54
C LYS A 108 20.72 -7.23 -10.76
N ASP A 109 19.76 -7.55 -9.89
CA ASP A 109 19.02 -6.57 -9.10
C ASP A 109 19.69 -6.28 -7.74
N TYR A 110 20.86 -6.92 -7.48
CA TYR A 110 21.57 -6.84 -6.22
C TYR A 110 23.03 -6.45 -6.43
N THR A 111 23.58 -5.68 -5.48
CA THR A 111 25.00 -5.31 -5.47
C THR A 111 25.89 -6.50 -5.10
N GLU A 112 27.19 -6.45 -5.43
CA GLU A 112 28.15 -7.50 -5.04
C GLU A 112 28.19 -7.72 -3.52
N GLU A 113 28.05 -6.64 -2.71
CA GLU A 113 27.98 -6.72 -1.27
C GLU A 113 26.72 -7.48 -0.79
N GLU A 114 25.55 -7.19 -1.40
CA GLU A 114 24.32 -7.91 -1.11
C GLU A 114 24.42 -9.38 -1.51
N LEU A 115 24.98 -9.69 -2.68
CA LEU A 115 25.21 -11.06 -3.13
C LEU A 115 26.13 -11.85 -2.18
N HIS A 116 27.18 -11.20 -1.67
CA HIS A 116 28.06 -11.79 -0.65
C HIS A 116 27.28 -12.12 0.63
N LYS A 117 26.49 -11.18 1.15
CA LYS A 117 25.67 -11.36 2.35
C LYS A 117 24.60 -12.46 2.16
N VAL A 118 24.01 -12.57 0.96
CA VAL A 118 23.10 -13.69 0.62
C VAL A 118 23.82 -15.02 0.70
N SER A 119 25.07 -15.09 0.22
CA SER A 119 25.88 -16.30 0.28
C SER A 119 26.27 -16.68 1.73
N GLU A 120 26.53 -15.68 2.58
CA GLU A 120 26.75 -15.93 4.03
C GLU A 120 25.46 -16.41 4.70
N LEU A 121 24.32 -15.79 4.41
CA LEU A 121 23.01 -16.22 4.92
C LEU A 121 22.68 -17.66 4.53
N ASP A 122 22.99 -18.05 3.29
CA ASP A 122 22.75 -19.41 2.77
C ASP A 122 23.46 -20.52 3.58
N GLN A 123 24.56 -20.18 4.28
CA GLN A 123 25.30 -21.11 5.12
C GLN A 123 24.66 -21.36 6.49
N VAL A 124 23.80 -20.45 6.94
CA VAL A 124 23.29 -20.44 8.32
C VAL A 124 21.77 -20.45 8.44
N ILE A 125 21.06 -20.10 7.37
CA ILE A 125 19.59 -20.03 7.38
C ILE A 125 19.00 -21.43 7.60
N THR A 126 18.05 -21.52 8.51
CA THR A 126 17.35 -22.77 8.81
C THR A 126 16.17 -22.99 7.88
N GLU A 127 15.72 -24.25 7.72
CA GLU A 127 14.51 -24.58 6.95
C GLU A 127 13.29 -23.83 7.49
N LYS A 128 13.18 -23.71 8.82
CA LYS A 128 12.09 -22.93 9.44
C LYS A 128 12.10 -21.47 8.98
N GLU A 129 13.24 -20.81 8.92
CA GLU A 129 13.34 -19.42 8.46
C GLU A 129 13.00 -19.28 6.98
N LYS A 130 13.31 -20.30 6.16
CA LYS A 130 12.88 -20.32 4.73
C LYS A 130 11.36 -20.44 4.63
N ASP A 131 10.76 -21.33 5.40
CA ASP A 131 9.31 -21.50 5.47
C ASP A 131 8.63 -20.21 5.98
N ASP A 132 9.19 -19.57 7.01
CA ASP A 132 8.70 -18.28 7.53
C ASP A 132 8.78 -17.16 6.46
N LEU A 133 9.81 -17.13 5.61
CA LEU A 133 9.90 -16.19 4.49
C LEU A 133 8.84 -16.46 3.41
N ILE A 134 8.63 -17.73 3.05
CA ILE A 134 7.59 -18.13 2.10
C ILE A 134 6.21 -17.71 2.63
N ASP A 135 5.91 -18.07 3.87
CA ASP A 135 4.64 -17.76 4.52
C ASP A 135 4.43 -16.24 4.61
N THR A 136 5.44 -15.49 5.00
CA THR A 136 5.37 -14.04 5.11
C THR A 136 5.18 -13.37 3.75
N ILE A 137 6.07 -13.64 2.78
CA ILE A 137 6.12 -12.89 1.51
C ILE A 137 5.03 -13.34 0.54
N ILE A 138 4.71 -14.65 0.49
CA ILE A 138 3.75 -15.17 -0.46
C ILE A 138 2.35 -15.30 0.15
N VAL A 139 2.22 -15.93 1.32
CA VAL A 139 0.91 -16.32 1.84
C VAL A 139 0.24 -15.16 2.58
N LYS A 140 0.89 -14.62 3.60
CA LYS A 140 0.28 -13.61 4.48
C LYS A 140 0.12 -12.26 3.79
N THR A 141 1.15 -11.78 3.08
CA THR A 141 1.07 -10.47 2.42
C THR A 141 0.18 -10.51 1.18
N GLN A 142 0.11 -11.64 0.45
CA GLN A 142 -0.74 -11.81 -0.73
C GLN A 142 -2.17 -12.18 -0.40
N GLY A 143 -2.38 -13.08 0.55
CA GLY A 143 -3.71 -13.51 0.97
C GLY A 143 -4.58 -12.37 1.50
N PHE A 144 -3.94 -11.30 1.96
CA PHE A 144 -4.62 -10.13 2.52
C PHE A 144 -5.31 -9.27 1.45
N VAL A 145 -4.74 -9.15 0.25
CA VAL A 145 -5.19 -8.16 -0.75
C VAL A 145 -5.81 -8.79 -2.00
N ASN A 146 -5.18 -9.79 -2.59
CA ASN A 146 -5.56 -10.29 -3.91
C ASN A 146 -6.24 -11.66 -3.92
N GLY A 147 -6.12 -12.43 -2.86
CA GLY A 147 -6.72 -13.76 -2.75
C GLY A 147 -6.23 -14.78 -3.78
N ASN A 148 -5.14 -14.49 -4.51
CA ASN A 148 -4.59 -15.39 -5.53
C ASN A 148 -3.88 -16.60 -4.91
N ILE A 149 -3.29 -16.40 -3.73
CA ILE A 149 -2.65 -17.45 -2.94
C ILE A 149 -3.19 -17.33 -1.52
N LYS A 150 -3.65 -18.45 -0.95
CA LYS A 150 -4.31 -18.49 0.35
C LYS A 150 -3.56 -19.39 1.31
N GLU A 151 -3.79 -19.15 2.60
CA GLU A 151 -3.35 -20.09 3.64
C GLU A 151 -3.89 -21.49 3.37
N GLY A 152 -3.01 -22.48 3.39
CA GLY A 152 -3.32 -23.88 3.09
C GLY A 152 -3.22 -24.28 1.60
N ASP A 153 -2.90 -23.35 0.70
CA ASP A 153 -2.58 -23.69 -0.68
C ASP A 153 -1.33 -24.58 -0.73
N LYS A 154 -1.43 -25.62 -1.53
CA LYS A 154 -0.27 -26.49 -1.79
C LYS A 154 0.67 -25.78 -2.78
N GLU A 155 1.97 -25.85 -2.50
CA GLU A 155 3.01 -25.34 -3.37
C GLU A 155 2.89 -23.81 -3.69
N PRO A 156 2.80 -22.94 -2.66
CA PRO A 156 2.60 -21.49 -2.86
C PRO A 156 3.71 -20.85 -3.72
N VAL A 157 4.94 -21.35 -3.63
CA VAL A 157 6.08 -20.90 -4.45
C VAL A 157 5.83 -21.15 -5.95
N ILE A 158 5.28 -22.32 -6.31
CA ILE A 158 4.97 -22.65 -7.71
C ILE A 158 3.86 -21.75 -8.25
N LEU A 159 2.81 -21.54 -7.45
CA LEU A 159 1.72 -20.62 -7.81
C LEU A 159 2.25 -19.21 -8.01
N PHE A 160 3.12 -18.75 -7.12
CA PHE A 160 3.72 -17.43 -7.21
C PHE A 160 4.62 -17.26 -8.44
N LYS A 161 5.47 -18.25 -8.75
CA LYS A 161 6.26 -18.27 -9.97
C LYS A 161 5.39 -18.18 -11.24
N ARG A 162 4.22 -18.82 -11.26
CA ARG A 162 3.27 -18.70 -12.39
C ARG A 162 2.71 -17.28 -12.53
N LEU A 163 2.40 -16.61 -11.43
CA LEU A 163 1.97 -15.21 -11.47
C LEU A 163 3.07 -14.30 -12.00
N LEU A 164 4.32 -14.50 -11.59
CA LEU A 164 5.46 -13.73 -12.10
C LEU A 164 5.65 -13.92 -13.63
N THR A 165 5.39 -15.12 -14.15
CA THR A 165 5.50 -15.37 -15.60
C THR A 165 4.52 -14.56 -16.44
N LEU A 166 3.38 -14.13 -15.90
CA LEU A 166 2.43 -13.25 -16.59
C LEU A 166 3.01 -11.87 -16.92
N TYR A 167 4.05 -11.48 -16.21
CA TYR A 167 4.71 -10.18 -16.34
C TYR A 167 6.06 -10.24 -17.06
N LYS A 168 6.46 -11.40 -17.62
CA LYS A 168 7.76 -11.59 -18.26
C LYS A 168 8.08 -10.52 -19.33
N ASP A 169 7.06 -10.14 -20.10
CA ASP A 169 7.20 -9.19 -21.20
C ASP A 169 6.59 -7.80 -20.85
N ILE A 170 6.21 -7.58 -19.59
CA ILE A 170 5.60 -6.34 -19.12
C ILE A 170 6.67 -5.47 -18.47
N ASN A 171 7.14 -4.50 -19.21
CA ASN A 171 8.01 -3.47 -18.67
C ASN A 171 7.20 -2.30 -18.07
N ARG A 172 7.90 -1.29 -17.56
CA ARG A 172 7.31 -0.11 -16.93
C ARG A 172 6.38 0.67 -17.89
N ASP A 173 6.75 0.81 -19.15
CA ASP A 173 5.97 1.56 -20.12
C ASP A 173 4.67 0.84 -20.48
N ILE A 174 4.74 -0.48 -20.70
CA ILE A 174 3.54 -1.30 -20.95
C ILE A 174 2.61 -1.27 -19.73
N LEU A 175 3.13 -1.36 -18.50
CA LEU A 175 2.32 -1.29 -17.29
C LEU A 175 1.64 0.09 -17.17
N ARG A 176 2.35 1.17 -17.50
CA ARG A 176 1.81 2.53 -17.56
C ARG A 176 0.72 2.66 -18.62
N GLU A 177 0.91 2.13 -19.81
CA GLU A 177 -0.11 2.11 -20.88
C GLU A 177 -1.36 1.37 -20.42
N ASN A 178 -1.21 0.20 -19.78
CA ASN A 178 -2.34 -0.55 -19.23
C ASN A 178 -3.07 0.21 -18.13
N MET A 179 -2.36 0.94 -17.27
CA MET A 179 -2.97 1.81 -16.27
C MET A 179 -3.75 2.96 -16.91
N CYS A 180 -3.20 3.62 -17.93
CA CYS A 180 -3.90 4.67 -18.68
C CYS A 180 -5.16 4.14 -19.36
N HIS A 181 -5.08 2.96 -19.98
CA HIS A 181 -6.24 2.32 -20.60
C HIS A 181 -7.35 2.06 -19.58
N PHE A 182 -7.00 1.46 -18.44
CA PHE A 182 -7.93 1.20 -17.34
C PHE A 182 -8.57 2.50 -16.84
N LEU A 183 -7.76 3.50 -16.47
CA LEU A 183 -8.26 4.76 -15.93
C LEU A 183 -9.14 5.49 -16.93
N SER A 184 -8.72 5.60 -18.18
CA SER A 184 -9.52 6.27 -19.25
C SER A 184 -10.87 5.60 -19.44
N ALA A 185 -10.94 4.26 -19.32
CA ALA A 185 -12.18 3.52 -19.48
C ALA A 185 -13.16 3.71 -18.32
N ILE A 186 -12.68 3.94 -17.09
CA ILE A 186 -13.54 4.08 -15.90
C ILE A 186 -13.90 5.54 -15.56
N MET A 187 -13.12 6.53 -16.03
CA MET A 187 -13.37 7.94 -15.70
C MET A 187 -14.78 8.43 -16.02
N PRO A 188 -15.43 8.08 -17.15
CA PRO A 188 -16.80 8.51 -17.40
C PRO A 188 -17.80 8.08 -16.31
N VAL A 189 -17.61 6.89 -15.73
CA VAL A 189 -18.43 6.41 -14.60
C VAL A 189 -18.10 7.18 -13.33
N CYS A 190 -16.83 7.49 -13.11
CA CYS A 190 -16.39 8.30 -11.98
C CYS A 190 -17.02 9.70 -12.01
N GLU A 191 -17.06 10.34 -13.18
CA GLU A 191 -17.70 11.64 -13.39
C GLU A 191 -19.21 11.58 -13.16
N GLU A 192 -19.89 10.58 -13.75
CA GLU A 192 -21.34 10.43 -13.64
C GLU A 192 -21.80 10.25 -12.19
N TYR A 193 -21.07 9.47 -11.40
CA TYR A 193 -21.45 9.16 -10.01
C TYR A 193 -20.67 9.96 -8.97
N GLY A 194 -19.74 10.82 -9.36
CA GLY A 194 -18.91 11.62 -8.46
C GLY A 194 -18.03 10.75 -7.57
N VAL A 195 -17.42 9.71 -8.12
CA VAL A 195 -16.51 8.79 -7.41
C VAL A 195 -15.07 9.16 -7.70
N ASN A 196 -14.28 9.37 -6.67
CA ASN A 196 -12.85 9.63 -6.77
C ASN A 196 -12.08 8.31 -6.67
N MET A 197 -11.31 8.00 -7.70
CA MET A 197 -10.33 6.92 -7.72
C MET A 197 -9.02 7.42 -7.16
N CYS A 198 -8.40 6.70 -6.24
CA CYS A 198 -7.10 7.08 -5.72
C CYS A 198 -6.17 5.87 -5.66
N VAL A 199 -5.08 5.94 -6.46
CA VAL A 199 -4.08 4.87 -6.49
C VAL A 199 -3.22 4.91 -5.24
N HIS A 200 -2.98 3.74 -4.66
CA HIS A 200 -2.02 3.56 -3.57
C HIS A 200 -0.59 3.52 -4.15
N PRO A 201 0.40 4.22 -3.57
CA PRO A 201 1.80 4.12 -3.97
C PRO A 201 2.33 2.70 -3.82
N ASP A 202 3.32 2.35 -4.63
CA ASP A 202 4.01 1.06 -4.49
C ASP A 202 4.63 0.91 -3.08
N ASP A 203 4.51 -0.28 -2.49
CA ASP A 203 5.05 -0.60 -1.16
C ASP A 203 5.87 -1.90 -1.19
N PRO A 204 7.18 -1.81 -1.14
CA PRO A 204 8.02 -0.60 -1.06
C PRO A 204 8.08 0.17 -2.40
N PRO A 205 8.45 1.47 -2.37
CA PRO A 205 8.49 2.33 -3.55
C PRO A 205 9.81 2.18 -4.34
N PHE A 206 10.17 0.94 -4.61
CA PHE A 206 11.30 0.54 -5.46
C PHE A 206 11.06 -0.82 -6.10
N GLN A 207 11.82 -1.13 -7.13
CA GLN A 207 11.66 -2.37 -7.90
C GLN A 207 11.93 -3.61 -7.05
N VAL A 208 11.08 -4.63 -7.21
CA VAL A 208 11.15 -5.91 -6.52
C VAL A 208 10.81 -7.04 -7.48
N LEU A 209 11.50 -8.17 -7.36
CA LEU A 209 11.26 -9.40 -8.16
C LEU A 209 11.30 -9.18 -9.68
N GLY A 210 12.04 -8.17 -10.16
CA GLY A 210 12.02 -7.78 -11.56
C GLY A 210 10.70 -7.18 -12.07
N LEU A 211 9.70 -7.02 -11.20
CA LEU A 211 8.40 -6.46 -11.56
C LEU A 211 8.47 -4.93 -11.68
N PRO A 212 7.81 -4.33 -12.69
CA PRO A 212 7.77 -2.88 -12.81
C PRO A 212 6.96 -2.26 -11.67
N ARG A 213 7.46 -1.12 -11.15
CA ARG A 213 6.77 -0.25 -10.19
C ARG A 213 6.59 1.11 -10.83
N ILE A 214 5.40 1.72 -10.71
CA ILE A 214 5.01 2.91 -11.48
C ILE A 214 4.42 4.06 -10.65
N VAL A 215 4.34 3.90 -9.31
CA VAL A 215 3.90 4.94 -8.36
C VAL A 215 4.88 4.97 -7.19
N THR A 216 6.14 5.33 -7.45
CA THR A 216 7.23 5.20 -6.47
C THR A 216 7.80 6.52 -5.97
N ASN A 217 7.62 7.60 -6.73
CA ASN A 217 8.28 8.89 -6.48
C ASN A 217 7.49 10.06 -7.12
N GLU A 218 8.03 11.26 -7.01
CA GLU A 218 7.44 12.48 -7.55
C GLU A 218 7.17 12.41 -9.05
N GLU A 219 8.12 11.90 -9.83
CA GLU A 219 7.99 11.79 -11.29
C GLU A 219 6.85 10.85 -11.68
N ASP A 220 6.75 9.71 -11.02
CA ASP A 220 5.68 8.75 -11.24
C ASP A 220 4.31 9.29 -10.92
N ILE A 221 4.20 9.96 -9.77
CA ILE A 221 2.93 10.57 -9.35
C ILE A 221 2.53 11.66 -10.33
N ALA A 222 3.44 12.53 -10.72
CA ALA A 222 3.17 13.55 -11.73
C ALA A 222 2.78 12.94 -13.08
N TRP A 223 3.45 11.84 -13.47
CA TRP A 223 3.15 11.15 -14.72
C TRP A 223 1.71 10.62 -14.76
N PHE A 224 1.27 9.82 -13.78
CA PHE A 224 -0.06 9.20 -13.85
C PHE A 224 -1.19 10.23 -13.71
N LEU A 225 -0.99 11.29 -12.94
CA LEU A 225 -1.98 12.38 -12.81
C LEU A 225 -2.14 13.16 -14.12
N ASN A 226 -1.06 13.33 -14.88
CA ASN A 226 -1.08 14.02 -16.17
C ASN A 226 -1.54 13.10 -17.31
N ALA A 227 -1.21 11.82 -17.28
CA ALA A 227 -1.56 10.86 -18.32
C ALA A 227 -3.08 10.67 -18.47
N VAL A 228 -3.81 10.77 -17.35
CA VAL A 228 -5.26 10.84 -17.32
C VAL A 228 -5.65 12.04 -16.44
N ASP A 229 -5.60 13.24 -17.03
CA ASP A 229 -5.88 14.48 -16.33
C ASP A 229 -7.38 14.66 -16.09
N ASN A 230 -7.85 14.07 -15.02
CA ASN A 230 -9.24 14.09 -14.59
C ASN A 230 -9.30 14.34 -13.07
N PRO A 231 -10.18 15.22 -12.57
CA PRO A 231 -10.27 15.50 -11.14
C PRO A 231 -10.63 14.26 -10.30
N HIS A 232 -11.28 13.27 -10.90
CA HIS A 232 -11.60 12.00 -10.22
C HIS A 232 -10.46 10.97 -10.25
N ASN A 233 -9.36 11.25 -10.97
CA ASN A 233 -8.12 10.48 -10.90
C ASN A 233 -7.17 11.13 -9.90
N GLY A 234 -6.82 10.47 -8.84
CA GLY A 234 -6.00 11.03 -7.76
C GLY A 234 -5.15 10.01 -7.03
N LEU A 235 -4.55 10.47 -5.96
CA LEU A 235 -3.61 9.72 -5.14
C LEU A 235 -4.22 9.34 -3.80
N THR A 236 -3.99 8.10 -3.35
CA THR A 236 -3.94 7.78 -1.93
C THR A 236 -2.55 8.15 -1.43
N PHE A 237 -2.45 9.20 -0.64
CA PHE A 237 -1.16 9.62 -0.10
C PHE A 237 -0.79 8.72 1.08
N CYS A 238 -0.08 7.62 0.82
CA CYS A 238 0.42 6.74 1.86
C CYS A 238 1.81 7.18 2.32
N ALA A 239 1.88 7.88 3.44
CA ALA A 239 3.14 8.38 3.98
C ALA A 239 4.10 7.24 4.36
N GLY A 240 3.57 6.09 4.80
CA GLY A 240 4.39 4.92 5.12
C GLY A 240 5.08 4.31 3.91
N SER A 241 4.33 4.07 2.83
CA SER A 241 4.90 3.51 1.61
C SER A 241 5.92 4.46 0.99
N LEU A 242 5.56 5.73 0.83
CA LEU A 242 6.47 6.73 0.25
C LEU A 242 7.73 6.93 1.11
N SER A 243 7.62 6.93 2.44
CA SER A 243 8.76 7.12 3.34
C SER A 243 9.70 5.90 3.44
N ALA A 244 9.29 4.72 2.98
CA ALA A 244 10.16 3.55 2.88
C ALA A 244 11.24 3.72 1.79
N GLY A 245 11.02 4.60 0.80
CA GLY A 245 12.02 4.99 -0.18
C GLY A 245 12.85 6.17 0.31
N GLU A 246 14.17 6.00 0.43
CA GLU A 246 15.07 7.07 0.90
C GLU A 246 15.10 8.28 -0.04
N HIS A 247 14.75 8.10 -1.30
CA HIS A 247 14.68 9.15 -2.33
C HIS A 247 13.47 10.08 -2.18
N ASN A 248 12.49 9.76 -1.32
CA ASN A 248 11.29 10.56 -1.13
C ASN A 248 11.37 11.47 0.12
N ASP A 249 10.98 12.73 -0.02
CA ASP A 249 10.55 13.58 1.10
C ASP A 249 9.02 13.71 1.06
N THR A 250 8.35 13.11 2.03
CA THR A 250 6.88 13.07 2.09
C THR A 250 6.25 14.46 2.19
N ARG A 251 6.95 15.45 2.78
CA ARG A 251 6.46 16.84 2.91
C ARG A 251 6.44 17.54 1.56
N GLU A 252 7.51 17.37 0.76
CA GLU A 252 7.58 17.99 -0.57
C GLU A 252 6.56 17.33 -1.52
N LEU A 253 6.42 16.01 -1.46
CA LEU A 253 5.38 15.29 -2.22
C LEU A 253 3.96 15.76 -1.82
N ALA A 254 3.69 15.92 -0.52
CA ALA A 254 2.39 16.39 -0.05
C ALA A 254 2.08 17.80 -0.54
N LYS A 255 3.02 18.75 -0.44
CA LYS A 255 2.85 20.12 -0.95
C LYS A 255 2.49 20.13 -2.44
N LYS A 256 3.12 19.26 -3.22
CA LYS A 256 2.94 19.20 -4.67
C LYS A 256 1.62 18.55 -5.07
N PHE A 257 1.21 17.49 -4.38
CA PHE A 257 0.11 16.64 -4.80
C PHE A 257 -1.15 16.71 -3.90
N ALA A 258 -1.17 17.56 -2.87
CA ALA A 258 -2.30 17.66 -1.94
C ALA A 258 -3.65 17.83 -2.66
N LYS A 259 -3.73 18.68 -3.68
CA LYS A 259 -4.97 18.98 -4.43
C LYS A 259 -5.48 17.83 -5.31
N ARG A 260 -4.63 16.83 -5.56
CA ARG A 260 -4.98 15.62 -6.31
C ARG A 260 -4.96 14.37 -5.42
N THR A 261 -4.89 14.57 -4.11
CA THR A 261 -5.01 13.50 -3.10
C THR A 261 -6.47 13.40 -2.68
N HIS A 262 -7.01 12.18 -2.64
CA HIS A 262 -8.40 11.91 -2.24
C HIS A 262 -8.51 11.09 -0.95
N PHE A 263 -7.41 10.49 -0.51
CA PHE A 263 -7.33 9.70 0.70
C PHE A 263 -5.91 9.73 1.28
N ILE A 264 -5.77 9.66 2.59
CA ILE A 264 -4.46 9.76 3.25
C ILE A 264 -4.26 8.60 4.22
N HIS A 265 -3.08 7.95 4.14
CA HIS A 265 -2.58 7.02 5.14
C HIS A 265 -1.48 7.70 5.96
N LEU A 266 -1.79 7.98 7.21
CA LEU A 266 -0.87 8.60 8.16
C LEU A 266 -0.03 7.51 8.86
N ARG A 267 0.75 6.78 8.10
CA ARG A 267 1.69 5.75 8.58
C ARG A 267 3.12 6.24 8.36
N SER A 268 4.07 5.77 9.14
CA SER A 268 5.47 6.19 9.05
C SER A 268 6.42 5.01 9.03
N THR A 269 7.53 5.12 8.30
CA THR A 269 8.62 4.16 8.32
C THR A 269 9.93 4.82 8.76
N ALA A 270 10.84 4.02 9.28
CA ALA A 270 12.20 4.42 9.58
C ALA A 270 13.17 3.59 8.73
N ALA A 271 14.10 4.28 8.05
CA ALA A 271 15.18 3.61 7.34
C ALA A 271 16.15 2.96 8.35
N MET A 272 16.68 1.81 7.98
CA MET A 272 17.69 1.08 8.72
C MET A 272 18.88 0.76 7.81
N PRO A 273 20.06 0.47 8.37
CA PRO A 273 21.25 0.17 7.55
C PRO A 273 21.03 -0.95 6.55
N GLY A 274 21.66 -0.87 5.39
CA GLY A 274 21.65 -1.94 4.37
C GLY A 274 20.40 -1.99 3.51
N GLY A 275 19.67 -0.89 3.34
CA GLY A 275 18.44 -0.86 2.53
C GLY A 275 17.22 -1.45 3.24
N ASN A 276 17.34 -1.68 4.54
CA ASN A 276 16.26 -2.17 5.40
C ASN A 276 15.35 -1.03 5.83
N PHE A 277 14.11 -1.35 6.20
CA PHE A 277 13.23 -0.38 6.86
C PHE A 277 12.26 -1.09 7.82
N ILE A 278 11.77 -0.33 8.79
CA ILE A 278 10.79 -0.78 9.77
C ILE A 278 9.64 0.21 9.84
N GLU A 279 8.44 -0.26 10.11
CA GLU A 279 7.33 0.64 10.41
C GLU A 279 7.53 1.29 11.78
N SER A 280 7.50 2.60 11.77
CA SER A 280 7.76 3.44 12.93
C SER A 280 6.48 3.79 13.67
N SER A 281 6.59 4.35 14.86
CA SER A 281 5.44 5.00 15.49
C SER A 281 5.01 6.23 14.67
N HIS A 282 3.75 6.66 14.84
CA HIS A 282 3.22 7.83 14.14
C HIS A 282 3.87 9.16 14.57
N LEU A 283 4.56 9.16 15.71
CA LEU A 283 5.32 10.32 16.23
C LEU A 283 6.77 10.38 15.74
N ALA A 284 7.22 9.35 15.01
CA ALA A 284 8.61 9.21 14.60
C ALA A 284 8.72 8.74 13.15
N GLY A 285 9.96 8.51 12.70
CA GLY A 285 10.25 8.04 11.35
C GLY A 285 10.20 9.16 10.31
N ARG A 286 10.17 8.75 9.04
CA ARG A 286 10.29 9.63 7.86
C ARG A 286 8.95 10.03 7.26
N GLY A 287 7.83 9.58 7.85
CA GLY A 287 6.48 9.94 7.41
C GLY A 287 6.11 11.40 7.68
N HIS A 288 6.76 12.05 8.67
CA HIS A 288 6.53 13.45 9.05
C HIS A 288 5.05 13.79 9.30
N ILE A 289 4.35 12.94 10.02
CA ILE A 289 2.88 12.89 10.11
C ILE A 289 2.26 14.24 10.50
N ILE A 290 2.83 14.95 11.49
CA ILE A 290 2.29 16.24 11.90
C ILE A 290 2.41 17.31 10.79
N ASP A 291 3.50 17.27 10.01
CA ASP A 291 3.68 18.21 8.90
C ASP A 291 2.71 17.89 7.76
N LEU A 292 2.46 16.60 7.50
CA LEU A 292 1.45 16.19 6.53
C LEU A 292 0.05 16.66 6.92
N ILE A 293 -0.34 16.51 8.18
CA ILE A 293 -1.64 17.03 8.67
C ILE A 293 -1.73 18.53 8.42
N ARG A 294 -0.69 19.32 8.75
CA ARG A 294 -0.67 20.77 8.47
C ARG A 294 -0.81 21.10 6.98
N ILE A 295 -0.11 20.34 6.12
CA ILE A 295 -0.14 20.57 4.68
C ILE A 295 -1.55 20.25 4.12
N PHE A 296 -2.10 19.10 4.46
CA PHE A 296 -3.39 18.68 3.92
C PHE A 296 -4.56 19.51 4.46
N GLU A 297 -4.55 19.88 5.74
CA GLU A 297 -5.57 20.78 6.31
C GLU A 297 -5.55 22.17 5.66
N LYS A 298 -4.38 22.63 5.22
CA LYS A 298 -4.25 23.91 4.51
C LYS A 298 -4.64 23.80 3.03
N GLU A 299 -4.14 22.78 2.31
CA GLU A 299 -4.21 22.71 0.85
C GLU A 299 -5.44 21.96 0.32
N ASN A 300 -5.98 21.02 1.10
CA ASN A 300 -7.14 20.18 0.76
C ASN A 300 -7.87 19.69 2.02
N PRO A 301 -8.51 20.62 2.77
CA PRO A 301 -9.13 20.29 4.06
C PRO A 301 -10.31 19.32 3.90
N GLY A 302 -10.53 18.52 4.94
CA GLY A 302 -11.67 17.59 5.01
C GLY A 302 -11.47 16.28 4.27
N LEU A 303 -10.23 15.98 3.83
CA LEU A 303 -9.92 14.66 3.25
C LEU A 303 -10.06 13.55 4.31
N PRO A 304 -10.57 12.37 3.92
CA PRO A 304 -10.53 11.21 4.79
C PRO A 304 -9.08 10.80 5.04
N MET A 305 -8.75 10.59 6.33
CA MET A 305 -7.44 10.15 6.79
C MET A 305 -7.60 8.87 7.61
N ARG A 306 -6.64 7.96 7.50
CA ARG A 306 -6.55 6.77 8.36
C ARG A 306 -5.15 6.61 8.91
N ILE A 307 -5.06 6.02 10.10
CA ILE A 307 -3.78 5.72 10.75
C ILE A 307 -3.04 4.56 10.07
N ASP A 308 -3.73 3.75 9.29
CA ASP A 308 -3.28 2.54 8.60
C ASP A 308 -2.76 1.46 9.57
N HIS A 309 -1.47 1.22 9.67
CA HIS A 309 -0.91 0.21 10.56
C HIS A 309 -0.65 0.77 11.96
N GLY A 310 -0.67 -0.14 12.95
CA GLY A 310 -0.21 0.08 14.31
C GLY A 310 0.75 -1.02 14.74
N ARG A 311 1.68 -0.71 15.64
CA ARG A 311 2.57 -1.71 16.23
C ARG A 311 1.76 -2.67 17.11
N MET A 312 2.17 -3.93 17.19
CA MET A 312 1.62 -4.85 18.18
C MET A 312 2.15 -4.47 19.56
N MET A 313 1.24 -4.22 20.48
CA MET A 313 1.51 -3.77 21.85
C MET A 313 1.34 -4.92 22.84
N LEU A 314 1.87 -4.74 24.05
CA LEU A 314 1.59 -5.65 25.16
C LEU A 314 0.07 -5.82 25.35
N GLY A 315 -0.39 -7.06 25.31
CA GLY A 315 -1.82 -7.43 25.41
C GLY A 315 -2.53 -7.58 24.04
N ASP A 316 -1.84 -7.33 22.93
CA ASP A 316 -2.31 -7.67 21.59
C ASP A 316 -1.90 -9.10 21.16
N GLU A 317 -0.93 -9.70 21.87
CA GLU A 317 -0.42 -11.03 21.58
C GLU A 317 -1.55 -12.07 21.67
N ASP A 318 -1.47 -13.10 20.87
CA ASP A 318 -2.39 -14.25 20.86
C ASP A 318 -3.88 -13.91 20.64
N LYS A 319 -4.18 -12.68 20.17
CA LYS A 319 -5.56 -12.25 19.86
C LYS A 319 -5.99 -12.57 18.41
N GLY A 320 -5.10 -13.13 17.59
CA GLY A 320 -5.40 -13.46 16.19
C GLY A 320 -5.59 -12.24 15.29
N TYR A 321 -5.04 -11.09 15.67
CA TYR A 321 -5.05 -9.91 14.80
C TYR A 321 -4.09 -10.08 13.61
N ASN A 322 -4.47 -9.56 12.47
CA ASN A 322 -3.55 -9.46 11.35
C ASN A 322 -2.37 -8.53 11.72
N PRO A 323 -1.15 -8.87 11.31
CA PRO A 323 0.03 -8.03 11.53
C PRO A 323 -0.20 -6.59 11.01
N GLY A 324 0.19 -5.59 11.82
CA GLY A 324 -0.09 -4.19 11.56
C GLY A 324 -1.51 -3.72 11.92
N TYR A 325 -2.43 -4.63 12.24
CA TYR A 325 -3.84 -4.32 12.51
C TYR A 325 -4.29 -4.73 13.92
N SER A 326 -3.36 -4.77 14.86
CA SER A 326 -3.66 -5.05 16.27
C SER A 326 -4.56 -3.96 16.88
N PHE A 327 -5.38 -4.33 17.86
CA PHE A 327 -6.35 -3.40 18.44
C PHE A 327 -5.68 -2.30 19.25
N TYR A 328 -4.87 -2.65 20.26
CA TYR A 328 -4.23 -1.63 21.11
C TYR A 328 -3.22 -0.78 20.34
N GLY A 329 -2.45 -1.39 19.44
CA GLY A 329 -1.51 -0.66 18.60
C GLY A 329 -2.20 0.37 17.71
N ARG A 330 -3.33 0.02 17.11
CA ARG A 330 -4.10 0.98 16.29
C ARG A 330 -4.83 2.03 17.13
N MET A 331 -5.32 1.69 18.33
CA MET A 331 -5.90 2.67 19.24
C MET A 331 -4.85 3.68 19.72
N LEU A 332 -3.63 3.24 20.03
CA LEU A 332 -2.52 4.14 20.33
C LEU A 332 -2.20 5.07 19.15
N ALA A 333 -2.09 4.51 17.95
CA ALA A 333 -1.83 5.28 16.74
C ALA A 333 -2.93 6.34 16.49
N LEU A 334 -4.20 5.95 16.65
CA LEU A 334 -5.33 6.86 16.52
C LEU A 334 -5.24 8.01 17.53
N ALA A 335 -4.99 7.71 18.81
CA ALA A 335 -4.84 8.74 19.85
C ALA A 335 -3.67 9.70 19.56
N GLN A 336 -2.54 9.18 19.01
CA GLN A 336 -1.41 10.02 18.61
C GLN A 336 -1.79 10.96 17.46
N VAL A 337 -2.49 10.45 16.44
CA VAL A 337 -2.93 11.25 15.30
C VAL A 337 -3.97 12.27 15.70
N GLU A 338 -4.96 11.91 16.52
CA GLU A 338 -5.95 12.85 17.05
C GLU A 338 -5.31 13.97 17.88
N GLY A 339 -4.29 13.64 18.67
CA GLY A 339 -3.49 14.65 19.39
C GLY A 339 -2.79 15.62 18.44
N MET A 340 -2.16 15.13 17.38
CA MET A 340 -1.55 15.98 16.36
C MET A 340 -2.57 16.84 15.61
N MET A 341 -3.72 16.28 15.23
CA MET A 341 -4.82 17.02 14.59
C MET A 341 -5.35 18.14 15.51
N THR A 342 -5.50 17.86 16.79
CA THR A 342 -5.93 18.86 17.78
C THR A 342 -4.96 20.05 17.85
N VAL A 343 -3.65 19.78 17.84
CA VAL A 343 -2.63 20.85 17.82
C VAL A 343 -2.71 21.68 16.55
N VAL A 344 -2.80 21.01 15.39
CA VAL A 344 -2.89 21.69 14.08
C VAL A 344 -4.15 22.54 13.97
N ASP A 345 -5.29 22.04 14.43
CA ASP A 345 -6.56 22.78 14.46
C ASP A 345 -6.46 24.07 15.33
N ASP A 346 -5.81 23.97 16.49
CA ASP A 346 -5.57 25.14 17.36
C ASP A 346 -4.60 26.15 16.70
N GLU A 347 -3.55 25.69 16.02
CA GLU A 347 -2.64 26.53 15.23
C GLU A 347 -3.40 27.30 14.15
N ILE A 348 -4.25 26.64 13.36
CA ILE A 348 -5.05 27.25 12.29
C ILE A 348 -6.03 28.28 12.88
N LYS A 349 -6.74 27.95 13.96
CA LYS A 349 -7.67 28.87 14.63
C LYS A 349 -6.99 30.13 15.16
N ARG A 350 -5.76 30.02 15.65
CA ARG A 350 -4.98 31.19 16.09
C ARG A 350 -4.58 32.07 14.92
N GLN A 351 -4.17 31.47 13.78
CA GLN A 351 -3.82 32.22 12.57
C GLN A 351 -5.01 32.97 11.97
N MET A 352 -6.22 32.42 12.06
CA MET A 352 -7.45 33.06 11.55
C MET A 352 -7.94 34.24 12.43
N LYS A 353 -7.41 34.38 13.65
CA LYS A 353 -7.76 35.46 14.58
C LYS A 353 -6.80 36.66 14.51
N LEU A 354 -5.72 36.52 13.73
CA LEU A 354 -4.73 37.57 13.44
C LEU A 354 -5.02 38.23 12.10
#